data_5c1a814e1893f0633ef486e63da6ca89
#
_entry.id   5c1a814e1893f0633ef486e63da6ca89
#
_cell.length_a   1.000
_cell.length_b   1.000
_cell.length_c   1.000
_cell.angle_alpha   90.00
_cell.angle_beta   90.00
_cell.angle_gamma   90.00
#
_symmetry.space_group_name_H-M   'P 1'
#
loop_
_entity.id
_entity.type
_entity.pdbx_description
1 polymer ?
#
loop_
_entity_poly.entity_id
_entity_poly.type
_entity_poly.pdbx_seq_one_letter_code
_entity_poly.pdbx_strand_id
1 'polypeptide(L)'
;MKKVQYIFGALALITIPNWVQAQTQAKDTTLSRTVVVEQEYNPDIIDASKVNVLPKVMPPTVSKKTVEYDATLAPAGNIPATTMEAYTGAESQDKAKRGYARLGYGNYGNLDARANYLFILPNSDKLNLNFHMNGMDGKLDLPDSKDKWDARYYRTHAGMDYVHAFRKMDLNVTGNFGLSNFNFMPGSTNNKQKFLSGDVHFGIKSTSEELPLQFHAETNLMFYERQHDIQYQDAQEVMVRTKAGAMGTISEEQFVGVDLSMDNTFYKNNLFEDYTSVELNPYYLYQSEDWKIRLGAHVDFAFGFGKKFRVAPDVTAQYIFSDSYILYAQATGGRQANDFRRLEMVSPYGQSNTQLDATYEQLNAALGFKTSPVTGLWFNIYGGYQD
;
A
#
# COMPACT_ATOMS: atom_id res chain seq x y z
N MET A 1 18.97 9.44 -31.52
CA MET A 1 18.26 8.31 -32.16
C MET A 1 18.17 7.06 -31.28
N LYS A 2 19.20 6.67 -30.49
CA LYS A 2 19.12 5.52 -29.57
C LYS A 2 18.06 5.67 -28.47
N LYS A 3 17.85 6.88 -27.92
CA LYS A 3 16.86 7.15 -26.86
C LYS A 3 15.40 6.91 -27.30
N VAL A 4 15.08 7.11 -28.59
CA VAL A 4 13.74 6.89 -29.14
C VAL A 4 13.41 5.40 -29.33
N GLN A 5 14.41 4.56 -29.54
CA GLN A 5 14.21 3.12 -29.71
C GLN A 5 13.74 2.43 -28.43
N TYR A 6 14.19 2.89 -27.25
CA TYR A 6 13.77 2.31 -25.97
C TYR A 6 12.33 2.71 -25.59
N ILE A 7 11.90 3.92 -25.95
CA ILE A 7 10.52 4.38 -25.74
C ILE A 7 9.57 3.56 -26.62
N PHE A 8 9.94 3.27 -27.85
CA PHE A 8 9.14 2.42 -28.74
C PHE A 8 9.07 0.96 -28.26
N GLY A 9 10.12 0.43 -27.65
CA GLY A 9 10.12 -0.90 -27.04
C GLY A 9 9.15 -1.01 -25.87
N ALA A 10 9.08 0.00 -25.01
CA ALA A 10 8.14 0.07 -23.91
C ALA A 10 6.68 0.25 -24.38
N LEU A 11 6.46 1.04 -25.44
CA LEU A 11 5.14 1.22 -26.06
C LEU A 11 4.65 -0.03 -26.79
N ALA A 12 5.57 -0.78 -27.43
CA ALA A 12 5.23 -2.02 -28.15
C ALA A 12 4.68 -3.12 -27.23
N LEU A 13 5.08 -3.12 -25.93
CA LEU A 13 4.53 -4.04 -24.93
C LEU A 13 3.09 -3.66 -24.53
N ILE A 14 2.67 -2.42 -24.75
CA ILE A 14 1.32 -1.96 -24.43
C ILE A 14 0.32 -2.28 -25.57
N THR A 15 0.80 -2.57 -26.79
CA THR A 15 -0.06 -2.74 -27.97
C THR A 15 -0.43 -4.18 -28.30
N ILE A 16 -0.20 -5.17 -27.42
CA ILE A 16 -0.56 -6.58 -27.66
C ILE A 16 -1.79 -7.02 -26.84
N PRO A 17 -2.98 -6.50 -27.06
CA PRO A 17 -4.16 -7.08 -26.40
C PRO A 17 -5.30 -7.48 -27.35
N ASN A 18 -5.10 -7.61 -28.66
CA ASN A 18 -6.27 -7.82 -29.53
C ASN A 18 -6.52 -9.25 -30.00
N TRP A 19 -5.91 -10.28 -29.41
CA TRP A 19 -6.04 -11.67 -29.88
C TRP A 19 -6.45 -12.69 -28.83
N VAL A 20 -7.17 -12.30 -27.79
CA VAL A 20 -7.79 -13.29 -26.90
C VAL A 20 -9.32 -13.19 -27.04
N GLN A 21 -9.88 -13.90 -28.00
CA GLN A 21 -11.31 -14.20 -28.01
C GLN A 21 -11.58 -15.33 -27.00
N ALA A 22 -12.29 -14.94 -25.97
CA ALA A 22 -12.72 -15.81 -24.89
C ALA A 22 -13.91 -16.67 -25.29
N GLN A 23 -13.87 -17.94 -24.97
CA GLN A 23 -15.06 -18.79 -24.88
C GLN A 23 -15.59 -18.87 -23.45
N THR A 24 -16.89 -18.98 -23.39
CA THR A 24 -17.82 -18.75 -22.29
C THR A 24 -17.95 -19.88 -21.26
N GLN A 25 -18.27 -19.45 -20.02
CA GLN A 25 -19.07 -20.10 -18.94
C GLN A 25 -18.37 -21.16 -18.05
N ALA A 26 -18.47 -21.10 -16.79
CA ALA A 26 -19.28 -20.68 -15.68
C ALA A 26 -18.84 -21.38 -14.40
N LYS A 27 -18.98 -20.69 -13.33
CA LYS A 27 -19.23 -21.11 -11.94
C LYS A 27 -18.08 -20.94 -10.95
N ASP A 28 -18.30 -19.95 -10.22
CA ASP A 28 -17.94 -19.47 -8.88
C ASP A 28 -17.27 -20.49 -7.96
N THR A 29 -16.01 -20.20 -7.65
CA THR A 29 -15.43 -20.41 -6.32
C THR A 29 -14.18 -19.54 -6.17
N THR A 30 -14.35 -18.47 -5.45
CA THR A 30 -13.35 -17.47 -5.13
C THR A 30 -12.34 -18.00 -4.12
N LEU A 31 -11.06 -17.89 -4.45
CA LEU A 31 -9.96 -17.87 -3.50
C LEU A 31 -8.84 -16.95 -3.98
N SER A 32 -9.13 -15.65 -4.11
CA SER A 32 -8.07 -14.67 -4.05
C SER A 32 -7.88 -14.33 -2.56
N ARG A 33 -6.94 -14.99 -1.92
CA ARG A 33 -6.48 -14.59 -0.60
C ARG A 33 -5.37 -13.56 -0.77
N THR A 34 -5.74 -12.34 -1.08
CA THR A 34 -5.06 -11.22 -0.48
C THR A 34 -5.32 -11.38 1.01
N VAL A 35 -4.30 -11.61 1.81
CA VAL A 35 -4.41 -11.46 3.25
C VAL A 35 -4.43 -9.97 3.51
N VAL A 36 -5.51 -9.33 3.13
CA VAL A 36 -6.05 -8.24 3.88
C VAL A 36 -6.58 -8.93 5.11
N VAL A 37 -5.95 -8.74 6.24
CA VAL A 37 -6.57 -9.00 7.53
C VAL A 37 -7.62 -7.90 7.67
N GLU A 38 -8.70 -8.00 6.91
CA GLU A 38 -9.96 -7.45 7.34
C GLU A 38 -10.39 -8.41 8.45
N GLN A 39 -10.16 -7.96 9.64
CA GLN A 39 -10.83 -8.52 10.80
C GLN A 39 -12.31 -8.24 10.57
N GLU A 40 -12.98 -9.17 9.93
CA GLU A 40 -14.42 -9.25 10.05
C GLU A 40 -14.65 -9.44 11.54
N TYR A 41 -15.13 -8.37 12.17
CA TYR A 41 -15.61 -8.42 13.54
C TYR A 41 -16.80 -9.39 13.50
N ASN A 42 -16.50 -10.65 13.66
CA ASN A 42 -17.50 -11.67 13.96
C ASN A 42 -17.89 -11.46 15.43
N PRO A 43 -19.07 -10.94 15.73
CA PRO A 43 -19.57 -10.90 17.09
C PRO A 43 -20.11 -12.28 17.47
N ASP A 44 -19.39 -13.34 17.22
CA ASP A 44 -19.62 -14.56 17.97
C ASP A 44 -19.31 -14.19 19.41
N ILE A 45 -20.39 -13.86 20.11
CA ILE A 45 -20.41 -13.93 21.55
C ILE A 45 -20.10 -15.39 21.84
N ILE A 46 -18.81 -15.69 21.96
CA ILE A 46 -18.37 -16.90 22.63
C ILE A 46 -19.10 -16.81 23.96
N ASP A 47 -20.04 -17.72 24.17
CA ASP A 47 -20.65 -17.90 25.45
C ASP A 47 -19.52 -17.89 26.47
N ALA A 48 -19.33 -16.73 27.08
CA ALA A 48 -18.48 -16.66 28.24
C ALA A 48 -19.14 -17.64 29.18
N SER A 49 -18.54 -18.81 29.33
CA SER A 49 -18.93 -19.76 30.35
C SER A 49 -18.88 -18.95 31.63
N LYS A 50 -20.04 -18.46 32.03
CA LYS A 50 -20.20 -17.84 33.33
C LYS A 50 -19.66 -18.87 34.30
N VAL A 51 -18.48 -18.61 34.84
CA VAL A 51 -18.04 -19.29 36.04
C VAL A 51 -19.12 -18.92 37.04
N ASN A 52 -20.09 -19.83 37.18
CA ASN A 52 -21.15 -19.74 38.15
C ASN A 52 -20.55 -20.00 39.55
N VAL A 53 -19.64 -19.14 39.97
CA VAL A 53 -19.34 -18.95 41.36
C VAL A 53 -20.41 -17.97 41.83
N LEU A 54 -21.61 -18.50 42.02
CA LEU A 54 -22.60 -17.82 42.80
C LEU A 54 -21.99 -17.60 44.18
N PRO A 55 -21.76 -16.37 44.62
CA PRO A 55 -21.39 -16.16 46.04
C PRO A 55 -22.51 -16.84 46.86
N LYS A 56 -22.11 -17.70 47.79
CA LYS A 56 -23.02 -18.26 48.77
C LYS A 56 -23.64 -17.10 49.52
N VAL A 57 -24.76 -16.62 49.04
CA VAL A 57 -25.55 -15.61 49.75
C VAL A 57 -26.08 -16.30 50.99
N MET A 58 -25.50 -15.96 52.11
CA MET A 58 -26.13 -16.33 53.40
C MET A 58 -27.49 -15.66 53.44
N PRO A 59 -28.58 -16.40 53.57
CA PRO A 59 -29.90 -15.77 53.60
C PRO A 59 -29.95 -14.85 54.80
N PRO A 60 -30.44 -13.59 54.60
CA PRO A 60 -30.59 -12.66 55.70
C PRO A 60 -31.56 -13.26 56.73
N THR A 61 -31.19 -13.30 57.96
CA THR A 61 -32.03 -13.70 59.07
C THR A 61 -33.04 -12.58 59.40
N VAL A 62 -33.87 -12.24 58.43
CA VAL A 62 -34.99 -11.32 58.65
C VAL A 62 -36.26 -12.09 58.69
N SER A 63 -36.93 -12.08 59.82
CA SER A 63 -38.27 -12.62 59.98
C SER A 63 -39.21 -11.98 58.95
N LYS A 64 -39.85 -12.77 58.11
CA LYS A 64 -40.84 -12.27 57.19
C LYS A 64 -41.96 -11.60 57.98
N LYS A 65 -42.02 -10.28 57.95
CA LYS A 65 -43.15 -9.53 58.41
C LYS A 65 -44.24 -9.62 57.34
N THR A 66 -45.35 -10.24 57.70
CA THR A 66 -46.52 -10.26 56.81
C THR A 66 -46.98 -8.82 56.69
N VAL A 67 -46.88 -8.27 55.50
CA VAL A 67 -47.45 -6.99 55.16
C VAL A 67 -48.80 -7.28 54.57
N GLU A 68 -49.87 -6.95 55.30
CA GLU A 68 -51.19 -6.90 54.74
C GLU A 68 -51.29 -5.68 53.83
N TYR A 69 -51.43 -5.96 52.55
CA TYR A 69 -51.68 -4.90 51.55
C TYR A 69 -53.21 -4.65 51.52
N ASP A 70 -53.61 -3.55 52.14
CA ASP A 70 -55.02 -3.11 52.11
C ASP A 70 -55.27 -2.31 50.79
N ALA A 71 -54.84 -2.80 49.69
CA ALA A 71 -55.07 -2.20 48.39
C ALA A 71 -55.61 -3.32 47.44
N THR A 72 -56.87 -3.42 47.34
CA THR A 72 -57.57 -4.06 46.23
C THR A 72 -57.37 -3.19 44.98
N LEU A 73 -56.21 -3.25 44.37
CA LEU A 73 -56.03 -2.74 43.01
C LEU A 73 -56.86 -3.65 42.11
N ALA A 74 -58.01 -3.14 41.65
CA ALA A 74 -58.72 -3.79 40.56
C ALA A 74 -57.75 -3.96 39.40
N PRO A 75 -57.62 -5.18 38.84
CA PRO A 75 -56.77 -5.35 37.67
C PRO A 75 -57.25 -4.35 36.62
N ALA A 76 -56.33 -3.57 36.07
CA ALA A 76 -56.64 -2.68 34.98
C ALA A 76 -57.26 -3.50 33.85
N GLY A 77 -58.58 -3.40 33.74
CA GLY A 77 -59.31 -4.05 32.64
C GLY A 77 -58.82 -3.42 31.35
N ASN A 78 -58.31 -4.25 30.47
CA ASN A 78 -57.83 -3.95 29.15
C ASN A 78 -56.56 -3.03 29.10
N ILE A 79 -55.41 -3.65 29.13
CA ILE A 79 -54.24 -3.05 28.52
C ILE A 79 -54.53 -3.06 27.01
N PRO A 80 -54.70 -1.90 26.36
CA PRO A 80 -54.82 -1.90 24.90
C PRO A 80 -53.57 -2.49 24.31
N ALA A 81 -53.65 -3.71 23.81
CA ALA A 81 -52.60 -4.26 23.00
C ALA A 81 -52.61 -3.49 21.66
N THR A 82 -51.94 -2.35 21.62
CA THR A 82 -51.54 -1.76 20.34
C THR A 82 -50.56 -2.72 19.74
N THR A 83 -50.95 -3.47 18.70
CA THR A 83 -50.00 -4.14 17.86
C THR A 83 -48.98 -3.12 17.40
N MET A 84 -47.73 -3.28 17.84
CA MET A 84 -46.66 -2.52 17.24
C MET A 84 -46.71 -2.80 15.74
N GLU A 85 -46.84 -1.74 14.95
CA GLU A 85 -46.69 -1.88 13.51
C GLU A 85 -45.33 -2.58 13.26
N ALA A 86 -45.37 -3.60 12.38
CA ALA A 86 -44.16 -4.29 12.01
C ALA A 86 -43.12 -3.25 11.63
N TYR A 87 -41.99 -3.27 12.29
CA TYR A 87 -40.85 -2.44 11.94
C TYR A 87 -40.49 -2.72 10.48
N THR A 88 -41.01 -1.92 9.58
CA THR A 88 -40.57 -1.90 8.19
C THR A 88 -39.23 -1.20 8.24
N GLY A 89 -38.15 -1.97 8.46
CA GLY A 89 -36.80 -1.48 8.57
C GLY A 89 -36.33 -0.81 7.29
N ALA A 90 -36.85 0.35 7.03
CA ALA A 90 -36.20 1.34 6.21
C ALA A 90 -35.12 2.01 7.09
N GLU A 91 -34.18 1.23 7.54
CA GLU A 91 -32.89 1.82 7.87
C GLU A 91 -32.42 2.48 6.59
N SER A 92 -32.56 3.79 6.51
CA SER A 92 -31.84 4.55 5.51
C SER A 92 -30.38 4.33 5.86
N GLN A 93 -29.74 3.36 5.23
CA GLN A 93 -28.28 3.24 5.30
C GLN A 93 -27.77 4.60 4.91
N ASP A 94 -27.18 5.31 5.86
CA ASP A 94 -26.51 6.56 5.60
C ASP A 94 -25.58 6.32 4.42
N LYS A 95 -25.85 6.99 3.31
CA LYS A 95 -25.01 6.82 2.12
C LYS A 95 -23.60 7.13 2.53
N ALA A 96 -22.71 6.17 2.38
CA ALA A 96 -21.30 6.31 2.71
C ALA A 96 -20.76 7.63 2.13
N LYS A 97 -20.16 8.42 2.96
CA LYS A 97 -19.59 9.72 2.55
C LYS A 97 -18.48 9.47 1.55
N ARG A 98 -18.55 10.12 0.41
CA ARG A 98 -17.64 9.91 -0.71
C ARG A 98 -16.35 10.71 -0.62
N GLY A 99 -16.22 11.58 0.37
CA GLY A 99 -15.03 12.40 0.50
C GLY A 99 -14.96 13.12 1.83
N TYR A 100 -13.79 13.68 2.08
CA TYR A 100 -13.53 14.53 3.22
C TYR A 100 -12.58 15.66 2.84
N ALA A 101 -12.62 16.74 3.60
CA ALA A 101 -11.62 17.79 3.61
C ALA A 101 -11.26 18.12 5.05
N ARG A 102 -9.97 18.29 5.29
CA ARG A 102 -9.43 18.71 6.59
C ARG A 102 -8.43 19.84 6.39
N LEU A 103 -8.53 20.86 7.20
CA LEU A 103 -7.58 21.96 7.26
C LEU A 103 -7.12 22.14 8.70
N GLY A 104 -5.83 22.09 8.94
CA GLY A 104 -5.19 22.37 10.22
C GLY A 104 -4.19 23.51 10.08
N TYR A 105 -4.16 24.40 11.06
CA TYR A 105 -3.18 25.45 11.16
C TYR A 105 -2.64 25.53 12.60
N GLY A 106 -1.35 25.74 12.75
CA GLY A 106 -0.68 25.71 14.04
C GLY A 106 0.49 26.69 14.16
N ASN A 107 1.22 26.58 15.27
CA ASN A 107 2.41 27.40 15.52
C ASN A 107 3.47 27.21 14.44
N TYR A 108 4.33 28.20 14.25
CA TYR A 108 5.36 28.24 13.21
C TYR A 108 4.80 28.08 11.79
N GLY A 109 3.61 28.65 11.54
CA GLY A 109 2.97 28.54 10.23
C GLY A 109 2.69 27.10 9.80
N ASN A 110 2.59 26.16 10.76
CA ASN A 110 2.23 24.78 10.43
C ASN A 110 0.88 24.74 9.72
N LEU A 111 0.88 24.16 8.55
CA LEU A 111 -0.30 23.96 7.72
C LEU A 111 -0.42 22.47 7.38
N ASP A 112 -1.60 21.89 7.60
CA ASP A 112 -1.96 20.56 7.10
C ASP A 112 -3.32 20.68 6.40
N ALA A 113 -3.33 20.54 5.09
CA ALA A 113 -4.55 20.56 4.29
C ALA A 113 -4.66 19.21 3.56
N ARG A 114 -5.76 18.51 3.76
CA ARG A 114 -6.06 17.25 3.09
C ARG A 114 -7.45 17.26 2.51
N ALA A 115 -7.58 16.74 1.31
CA ALA A 115 -8.86 16.52 0.69
C ALA A 115 -8.81 15.20 -0.09
N ASN A 116 -9.90 14.46 -0.03
CA ASN A 116 -10.09 13.27 -0.84
C ASN A 116 -11.54 13.20 -1.28
N TYR A 117 -11.78 12.82 -2.52
CA TYR A 117 -13.12 12.64 -3.02
C TYR A 117 -13.19 11.50 -4.05
N LEU A 118 -14.14 10.58 -3.83
CA LEU A 118 -14.42 9.45 -4.71
C LEU A 118 -15.65 9.73 -5.58
N PHE A 119 -15.42 9.85 -6.87
CA PHE A 119 -16.47 9.89 -7.88
C PHE A 119 -16.80 8.46 -8.31
N ILE A 120 -18.07 8.13 -8.29
CA ILE A 120 -18.59 6.91 -8.91
C ILE A 120 -19.19 7.33 -10.24
N LEU A 121 -18.57 6.90 -11.32
CA LEU A 121 -18.95 7.20 -12.68
C LEU A 121 -19.96 6.15 -13.23
N PRO A 122 -20.55 6.35 -14.42
CA PRO A 122 -21.31 5.31 -15.09
C PRO A 122 -20.50 4.01 -15.22
N ASN A 123 -21.17 2.87 -15.31
CA ASN A 123 -20.57 1.52 -15.37
C ASN A 123 -19.79 1.11 -14.12
N SER A 124 -20.04 1.74 -12.98
CA SER A 124 -19.34 1.48 -11.72
C SER A 124 -17.86 1.85 -11.72
N ASP A 125 -17.40 2.62 -12.67
CA ASP A 125 -16.05 3.17 -12.70
C ASP A 125 -15.81 4.05 -11.50
N LYS A 126 -14.58 4.05 -11.00
CA LYS A 126 -14.18 4.82 -9.83
C LYS A 126 -13.09 5.81 -10.20
N LEU A 127 -13.30 7.06 -9.83
CA LEU A 127 -12.29 8.11 -9.93
C LEU A 127 -12.08 8.71 -8.54
N ASN A 128 -10.90 8.53 -7.98
CA ASN A 128 -10.51 9.11 -6.71
C ASN A 128 -9.55 10.28 -6.93
N LEU A 129 -9.88 11.42 -6.33
CA LEU A 129 -8.98 12.58 -6.31
C LEU A 129 -8.48 12.78 -4.89
N ASN A 130 -7.18 12.95 -4.73
CA ASN A 130 -6.55 13.21 -3.45
C ASN A 130 -5.66 14.46 -3.54
N PHE A 131 -5.63 15.19 -2.43
CA PHE A 131 -4.77 16.36 -2.26
C PHE A 131 -4.25 16.37 -0.84
N HIS A 132 -2.97 16.61 -0.69
CA HIS A 132 -2.32 16.80 0.59
C HIS A 132 -1.28 17.90 0.50
N MET A 133 -1.36 18.87 1.39
CA MET A 133 -0.35 19.90 1.56
C MET A 133 -0.01 20.00 3.04
N ASN A 134 1.25 19.89 3.36
CA ASN A 134 1.73 20.10 4.72
C ASN A 134 3.02 20.92 4.72
N GLY A 135 3.25 21.61 5.81
CA GLY A 135 4.47 22.39 5.93
C GLY A 135 4.51 23.31 7.13
N MET A 136 5.59 24.05 7.23
CA MET A 136 5.82 25.04 8.25
C MET A 136 6.59 26.23 7.69
N ASP A 137 6.48 27.38 8.35
CA ASP A 137 7.24 28.61 8.06
C ASP A 137 7.52 29.32 9.37
N GLY A 138 8.67 29.05 9.95
CA GLY A 138 9.01 29.57 11.28
C GLY A 138 10.48 29.90 11.40
N LYS A 139 10.82 30.74 12.38
CA LYS A 139 12.20 31.09 12.70
C LYS A 139 12.68 30.23 13.86
N LEU A 140 13.75 29.49 13.64
CA LEU A 140 14.38 28.63 14.64
C LEU A 140 15.72 29.26 15.08
N ASP A 141 15.99 29.19 16.38
CA ASP A 141 17.27 29.61 16.93
C ASP A 141 18.35 28.59 16.58
N LEU A 142 19.51 29.06 16.13
CA LEU A 142 20.66 28.20 15.86
C LEU A 142 21.47 27.99 17.15
N PRO A 143 21.92 26.74 17.45
CA PRO A 143 22.57 26.42 18.72
C PRO A 143 23.79 27.25 19.04
N ASP A 144 24.58 27.63 18.01
CA ASP A 144 25.88 28.27 18.14
C ASP A 144 25.94 29.69 17.56
N SER A 145 24.80 30.29 17.25
CA SER A 145 24.71 31.60 16.63
C SER A 145 23.58 32.44 17.20
N LYS A 146 23.73 33.75 17.16
CA LYS A 146 22.61 34.67 17.43
C LYS A 146 21.66 34.81 16.23
N ASP A 147 22.03 34.24 15.11
CA ASP A 147 21.20 34.23 13.90
C ASP A 147 20.05 33.26 14.02
N LYS A 148 18.96 33.58 13.35
CA LYS A 148 17.80 32.72 13.26
C LYS A 148 17.73 32.08 11.89
N TRP A 149 17.42 30.81 11.86
CA TRP A 149 17.12 30.10 10.64
C TRP A 149 15.66 30.32 10.27
N ASP A 150 15.40 30.85 9.08
CA ASP A 150 14.08 30.90 8.46
C ASP A 150 13.75 29.51 7.91
N ALA A 151 13.26 28.64 8.82
CA ALA A 151 12.98 27.24 8.53
C ALA A 151 11.63 27.13 7.82
N ARG A 152 11.68 27.20 6.49
CA ARG A 152 10.51 26.99 5.64
C ARG A 152 10.55 25.60 5.03
N TYR A 153 9.42 24.92 5.10
CA TYR A 153 9.21 23.63 4.47
C TYR A 153 7.75 23.49 4.08
N TYR A 154 7.45 23.29 2.81
CA TYR A 154 6.14 22.98 2.30
C TYR A 154 6.22 21.82 1.31
N ARG A 155 5.38 20.82 1.51
CA ARG A 155 5.20 19.70 0.60
C ARG A 155 3.75 19.63 0.16
N THR A 156 3.52 19.63 -1.15
CA THR A 156 2.21 19.49 -1.78
C THR A 156 2.20 18.23 -2.62
N HIS A 157 1.15 17.46 -2.51
CA HIS A 157 0.89 16.28 -3.32
C HIS A 157 -0.55 16.33 -3.82
N ALA A 158 -0.74 16.09 -5.12
CA ALA A 158 -2.04 15.90 -5.73
C ALA A 158 -2.03 14.61 -6.53
N GLY A 159 -3.08 13.82 -6.40
CA GLY A 159 -3.19 12.54 -7.07
C GLY A 159 -4.58 12.30 -7.63
N MET A 160 -4.60 11.48 -8.66
CA MET A 160 -5.81 11.02 -9.34
C MET A 160 -5.65 9.52 -9.61
N ASP A 161 -6.65 8.73 -9.18
CA ASP A 161 -6.71 7.30 -9.43
C ASP A 161 -8.01 6.97 -10.14
N TYR A 162 -7.92 6.40 -11.33
CA TYR A 162 -9.07 5.92 -12.09
C TYR A 162 -9.00 4.40 -12.25
N VAL A 163 -10.10 3.73 -11.95
CA VAL A 163 -10.23 2.29 -12.11
C VAL A 163 -11.46 1.98 -12.95
N HIS A 164 -11.25 1.20 -14.01
CA HIS A 164 -12.29 0.65 -14.85
C HIS A 164 -12.25 -0.87 -14.77
N ALA A 165 -13.35 -1.47 -14.33
CA ALA A 165 -13.50 -2.91 -14.22
C ALA A 165 -14.10 -3.49 -15.49
N PHE A 166 -13.29 -4.17 -16.29
CA PHE A 166 -13.77 -5.04 -17.36
C PHE A 166 -14.24 -6.39 -16.79
N ARG A 167 -14.86 -7.19 -17.61
CA ARG A 167 -15.40 -8.50 -17.20
C ARG A 167 -14.32 -9.46 -16.63
N LYS A 168 -13.08 -9.40 -17.15
CA LYS A 168 -11.99 -10.34 -16.79
C LYS A 168 -10.69 -9.65 -16.41
N MET A 169 -10.65 -8.33 -16.44
CA MET A 169 -9.47 -7.55 -16.12
C MET A 169 -9.85 -6.18 -15.57
N ASP A 170 -8.99 -5.59 -14.80
CA ASP A 170 -9.09 -4.21 -14.34
C ASP A 170 -8.04 -3.35 -15.04
N LEU A 171 -8.44 -2.14 -15.45
CA LEU A 171 -7.57 -1.08 -15.88
C LEU A 171 -7.44 -0.07 -14.75
N ASN A 172 -6.23 0.25 -14.37
CA ASN A 172 -5.89 1.32 -13.45
C ASN A 172 -5.10 2.41 -14.16
N VAL A 173 -5.51 3.65 -13.98
CA VAL A 173 -4.77 4.83 -14.45
C VAL A 173 -4.59 5.77 -13.28
N THR A 174 -3.34 6.02 -12.91
CA THR A 174 -3.01 6.92 -11.79
C THR A 174 -2.13 8.05 -12.29
N GLY A 175 -2.41 9.26 -11.82
CA GLY A 175 -1.56 10.42 -12.04
C GLY A 175 -1.23 11.08 -10.72
N ASN A 176 0.06 11.41 -10.50
CA ASN A 176 0.51 12.08 -9.30
C ASN A 176 1.35 13.31 -9.65
N PHE A 177 1.19 14.32 -8.83
CA PHE A 177 1.97 15.54 -8.86
C PHE A 177 2.51 15.86 -7.47
N GLY A 178 3.79 16.18 -7.36
CA GLY A 178 4.44 16.53 -6.12
C GLY A 178 5.25 17.82 -6.27
N LEU A 179 5.18 18.68 -5.25
CA LEU A 179 5.97 19.90 -5.14
C LEU A 179 6.44 20.05 -3.70
N SER A 180 7.76 20.13 -3.50
CA SER A 180 8.37 20.41 -2.20
C SER A 180 9.27 21.65 -2.29
N ASN A 181 9.10 22.57 -1.35
CA ASN A 181 9.93 23.75 -1.20
C ASN A 181 10.47 23.81 0.22
N PHE A 182 11.74 24.05 0.39
CA PHE A 182 12.32 24.22 1.71
C PHE A 182 13.58 25.08 1.68
N ASN A 183 13.95 25.61 2.84
CA ASN A 183 15.15 26.39 3.03
C ASN A 183 16.22 25.56 3.73
N PHE A 184 17.45 25.63 3.22
CA PHE A 184 18.64 25.13 3.92
C PHE A 184 18.99 26.01 5.11
N MET A 185 19.78 25.48 6.04
CA MET A 185 20.37 26.25 7.12
C MET A 185 21.25 27.39 6.55
N PRO A 186 21.30 28.53 7.24
CA PRO A 186 22.23 29.62 6.89
C PRO A 186 23.67 29.13 6.79
N GLY A 187 24.41 29.70 5.85
CA GLY A 187 25.83 29.34 5.57
C GLY A 187 26.01 28.45 4.34
N SER A 188 24.97 27.95 3.73
CA SER A 188 25.02 27.34 2.39
C SER A 188 24.94 28.40 1.30
N THR A 189 25.54 28.12 0.14
CA THR A 189 25.61 29.05 -1.01
C THR A 189 24.20 29.35 -1.57
N ASN A 190 23.25 28.44 -1.39
CA ASN A 190 21.86 28.62 -1.77
C ASN A 190 20.96 28.19 -0.61
N ASN A 191 20.12 29.11 -0.16
CA ASN A 191 19.22 28.87 0.97
C ASN A 191 17.90 28.20 0.57
N LYS A 192 17.66 27.97 -0.71
CA LYS A 192 16.38 27.46 -1.20
C LYS A 192 16.57 26.17 -1.98
N GLN A 193 15.62 25.27 -1.82
CA GLN A 193 15.51 24.07 -2.63
C GLN A 193 14.06 23.85 -3.05
N LYS A 194 13.87 23.38 -4.27
CA LYS A 194 12.57 23.02 -4.80
C LYS A 194 12.66 21.71 -5.57
N PHE A 195 11.79 20.79 -5.23
CA PHE A 195 11.58 19.55 -5.97
C PHE A 195 10.22 19.57 -6.64
N LEU A 196 10.22 19.21 -7.91
CA LEU A 196 9.01 19.00 -8.70
C LEU A 196 9.00 17.55 -9.15
N SER A 197 7.90 16.87 -8.94
CA SER A 197 7.71 15.49 -9.40
C SER A 197 6.36 15.31 -10.05
N GLY A 198 6.31 14.43 -11.03
CA GLY A 198 5.08 14.00 -11.65
C GLY A 198 5.21 12.54 -12.07
N ASP A 199 4.14 11.80 -12.04
CA ASP A 199 4.09 10.48 -12.62
C ASP A 199 2.71 10.16 -13.18
N VAL A 200 2.71 9.34 -14.23
CA VAL A 200 1.51 8.76 -14.81
C VAL A 200 1.72 7.26 -14.90
N HIS A 201 0.83 6.53 -14.27
CA HIS A 201 0.84 5.08 -14.21
C HIS A 201 -0.35 4.51 -14.99
N PHE A 202 -0.09 3.50 -15.79
CA PHE A 202 -1.07 2.68 -16.47
C PHE A 202 -0.85 1.23 -16.07
N GLY A 203 -1.90 0.56 -15.59
CA GLY A 203 -1.83 -0.82 -15.19
C GLY A 203 -3.04 -1.60 -15.67
N ILE A 204 -2.81 -2.84 -16.08
CA ILE A 204 -3.84 -3.84 -16.35
C ILE A 204 -3.55 -5.09 -15.53
N LYS A 205 -4.59 -5.68 -14.98
CA LYS A 205 -4.48 -6.91 -14.19
C LYS A 205 -5.66 -7.81 -14.48
N SER A 206 -5.39 -9.10 -14.68
CA SER A 206 -6.43 -10.12 -14.78
C SER A 206 -7.16 -10.27 -13.43
N THR A 207 -8.49 -10.39 -13.46
CA THR A 207 -9.34 -10.53 -12.27
C THR A 207 -10.11 -11.85 -12.25
N SER A 208 -10.13 -12.59 -13.34
CA SER A 208 -10.83 -13.86 -13.44
C SER A 208 -9.90 -15.02 -13.12
N GLU A 209 -10.25 -15.81 -12.13
CA GLU A 209 -9.54 -17.05 -11.77
C GLU A 209 -9.73 -18.17 -12.80
N GLU A 210 -10.76 -18.05 -13.65
CA GLU A 210 -11.00 -19.00 -14.74
C GLU A 210 -9.98 -18.92 -15.88
N LEU A 211 -9.14 -17.88 -15.90
CA LEU A 211 -8.10 -17.76 -16.89
C LEU A 211 -6.98 -18.75 -16.57
N PRO A 212 -6.53 -19.56 -17.56
CA PRO A 212 -5.43 -20.50 -17.37
C PRO A 212 -4.09 -19.78 -17.09
N LEU A 213 -4.04 -18.49 -17.41
CA LEU A 213 -2.90 -17.62 -17.18
C LEU A 213 -3.40 -16.33 -16.49
N GLN A 214 -2.92 -16.09 -15.29
CA GLN A 214 -3.09 -14.80 -14.63
C GLN A 214 -1.96 -13.87 -15.05
N PHE A 215 -2.25 -12.62 -15.33
CA PHE A 215 -1.25 -11.65 -15.77
C PHE A 215 -1.48 -10.28 -15.17
N HIS A 216 -0.42 -9.53 -15.08
CA HIS A 216 -0.44 -8.09 -14.85
C HIS A 216 0.61 -7.41 -15.73
N ALA A 217 0.34 -6.20 -16.13
CA ALA A 217 1.30 -5.35 -16.80
C ALA A 217 1.06 -3.90 -16.40
N GLU A 218 2.12 -3.18 -16.10
CA GLU A 218 2.06 -1.78 -15.70
C GLU A 218 3.23 -0.99 -16.29
N THR A 219 2.96 0.25 -16.61
CA THR A 219 4.00 1.21 -17.01
C THR A 219 3.80 2.50 -16.23
N ASN A 220 4.88 2.99 -15.63
CA ASN A 220 4.92 4.24 -14.89
C ASN A 220 5.94 5.17 -15.55
N LEU A 221 5.46 6.33 -16.02
CA LEU A 221 6.27 7.42 -16.54
C LEU A 221 6.49 8.42 -15.41
N MET A 222 7.71 8.52 -14.91
CA MET A 222 8.08 9.35 -13.77
C MET A 222 9.00 10.47 -14.22
N PHE A 223 8.71 11.66 -13.73
CA PHE A 223 9.52 12.84 -13.91
C PHE A 223 9.88 13.41 -12.55
N TYR A 224 11.13 13.83 -12.40
CA TYR A 224 11.63 14.50 -11.22
C TYR A 224 12.58 15.63 -11.62
N GLU A 225 12.41 16.78 -11.00
CA GLU A 225 13.27 17.94 -11.17
C GLU A 225 13.66 18.50 -9.82
N ARG A 226 14.97 18.66 -9.61
CA ARG A 226 15.55 19.39 -8.50
C ARG A 226 16.01 20.74 -9.04
N GLN A 227 15.34 21.81 -8.60
CA GLN A 227 15.75 23.18 -8.86
C GLN A 227 16.66 23.66 -7.72
N HIS A 228 17.60 24.54 -8.03
CA HIS A 228 18.52 25.12 -7.05
C HIS A 228 19.52 24.11 -6.45
N ASP A 229 20.12 23.30 -7.28
CA ASP A 229 21.23 22.45 -6.82
C ASP A 229 22.38 23.30 -6.26
N ILE A 230 23.05 22.76 -5.22
CA ILE A 230 24.17 23.42 -4.52
C ILE A 230 25.33 23.75 -5.48
N GLN A 231 25.43 23.04 -6.60
CA GLN A 231 26.52 23.17 -7.59
C GLN A 231 26.09 23.80 -8.93
N TYR A 232 25.07 24.61 -8.98
CA TYR A 232 24.70 25.46 -10.14
C TYR A 232 23.98 24.82 -11.30
N GLN A 233 23.50 23.61 -11.20
CA GLN A 233 22.75 22.98 -12.28
C GLN A 233 21.44 22.35 -11.77
N ASP A 234 20.34 22.70 -12.43
CA ASP A 234 19.08 22.00 -12.23
C ASP A 234 19.26 20.55 -12.69
N ALA A 235 18.89 19.60 -11.85
CA ALA A 235 18.96 18.18 -12.14
C ALA A 235 17.58 17.66 -12.51
N GLN A 236 17.46 17.02 -13.67
CA GLN A 236 16.21 16.39 -14.12
C GLN A 236 16.46 14.91 -14.36
N GLU A 237 15.50 14.10 -13.89
CA GLU A 237 15.46 12.66 -14.08
C GLU A 237 14.12 12.29 -14.69
N VAL A 238 14.15 11.50 -15.74
CA VAL A 238 12.96 10.87 -16.34
C VAL A 238 13.15 9.36 -16.27
N MET A 239 12.19 8.67 -15.67
CA MET A 239 12.22 7.22 -15.56
C MET A 239 10.97 6.62 -16.19
N VAL A 240 11.18 5.59 -17.01
CA VAL A 240 10.11 4.73 -17.51
C VAL A 240 10.26 3.37 -16.85
N ARG A 241 9.38 3.07 -15.90
CA ARG A 241 9.32 1.79 -15.22
C ARG A 241 8.21 0.94 -15.82
N THR A 242 8.56 -0.20 -16.38
CA THR A 242 7.60 -1.17 -16.89
C THR A 242 7.72 -2.45 -16.09
N LYS A 243 6.60 -2.96 -15.58
CA LYS A 243 6.54 -4.26 -14.95
C LYS A 243 5.49 -5.11 -15.65
N ALA A 244 5.77 -6.38 -15.78
CA ALA A 244 4.86 -7.36 -16.31
C ALA A 244 5.07 -8.69 -15.58
N GLY A 245 4.00 -9.41 -15.35
CA GLY A 245 4.07 -10.72 -14.76
C GLY A 245 3.00 -11.64 -15.30
N ALA A 246 3.32 -12.90 -15.33
CA ALA A 246 2.42 -13.95 -15.74
C ALA A 246 2.59 -15.17 -14.83
N MET A 247 1.47 -15.77 -14.43
CA MET A 247 1.43 -16.96 -13.58
C MET A 247 0.46 -17.96 -14.17
N GLY A 248 0.94 -19.17 -14.43
CA GLY A 248 0.16 -20.30 -14.91
C GLY A 248 -0.05 -21.35 -13.82
N THR A 249 -1.20 -22.02 -13.86
CA THR A 249 -1.55 -23.09 -12.95
C THR A 249 -1.06 -24.43 -13.51
N ILE A 250 -0.27 -25.19 -12.73
CA ILE A 250 0.16 -26.56 -13.04
C ILE A 250 -0.84 -27.57 -12.47
N SER A 251 -1.24 -27.33 -11.22
CA SER A 251 -2.27 -28.10 -10.50
C SER A 251 -3.01 -27.18 -9.53
N GLU A 252 -4.02 -27.70 -8.82
CA GLU A 252 -4.80 -26.92 -7.87
C GLU A 252 -3.94 -26.19 -6.81
N GLU A 253 -2.80 -26.76 -6.45
CA GLU A 253 -1.89 -26.22 -5.43
C GLU A 253 -0.57 -25.69 -5.99
N GLN A 254 -0.29 -25.81 -7.29
CA GLN A 254 1.01 -25.54 -7.88
C GLN A 254 0.94 -24.55 -9.02
N PHE A 255 1.76 -23.53 -8.95
CA PHE A 255 1.80 -22.44 -9.93
C PHE A 255 3.25 -22.15 -10.30
N VAL A 256 3.43 -21.75 -11.54
CA VAL A 256 4.72 -21.24 -12.06
C VAL A 256 4.48 -19.85 -12.61
N GLY A 257 5.36 -18.94 -12.27
CA GLY A 257 5.27 -17.57 -12.74
C GLY A 257 6.62 -16.96 -13.07
N VAL A 258 6.53 -15.84 -13.75
CA VAL A 258 7.66 -14.96 -14.02
C VAL A 258 7.21 -13.52 -13.92
N ASP A 259 7.97 -12.72 -13.18
CA ASP A 259 7.81 -11.28 -13.13
C ASP A 259 9.03 -10.63 -13.82
N LEU A 260 8.76 -9.58 -14.58
CA LEU A 260 9.71 -8.73 -15.26
C LEU A 260 9.56 -7.31 -14.74
N SER A 261 10.66 -6.67 -14.38
CA SER A 261 10.72 -5.23 -14.12
C SER A 261 11.82 -4.59 -14.96
N MET A 262 11.51 -3.53 -15.68
CA MET A 262 12.46 -2.78 -16.50
C MET A 262 12.38 -1.31 -16.15
N ASP A 263 13.49 -0.74 -15.72
CA ASP A 263 13.64 0.69 -15.45
C ASP A 263 14.57 1.31 -16.49
N ASN A 264 14.05 2.27 -17.26
CA ASN A 264 14.85 3.11 -18.15
C ASN A 264 14.96 4.49 -17.53
N THR A 265 16.16 4.91 -17.16
CA THR A 265 16.43 6.18 -16.50
C THR A 265 17.24 7.08 -17.42
N PHE A 266 16.75 8.30 -17.60
CA PHE A 266 17.35 9.33 -18.45
C PHE A 266 17.60 10.59 -17.63
N TYR A 267 18.80 11.15 -17.77
CA TYR A 267 19.18 12.37 -17.09
C TYR A 267 19.36 13.52 -18.06
N LYS A 268 18.89 14.71 -17.69
CA LYS A 268 19.12 15.93 -18.46
C LYS A 268 20.28 16.71 -17.83
N ASN A 269 21.42 16.11 -17.76
CA ASN A 269 22.68 16.77 -17.46
C ASN A 269 23.82 15.96 -18.07
N ASN A 270 25.00 16.55 -18.14
CA ASN A 270 26.19 15.87 -18.69
C ASN A 270 27.00 15.14 -17.60
N LEU A 271 26.50 15.10 -16.36
CA LEU A 271 27.22 14.51 -15.22
C LEU A 271 26.81 13.04 -15.00
N PHE A 272 25.59 12.68 -15.38
CA PHE A 272 25.05 11.35 -15.14
C PHE A 272 24.84 10.60 -16.43
N GLU A 273 25.09 9.29 -16.36
CA GLU A 273 24.88 8.38 -17.47
C GLU A 273 23.45 7.86 -17.47
N ASP A 274 22.81 7.88 -18.64
CA ASP A 274 21.54 7.18 -18.82
C ASP A 274 21.77 5.66 -18.64
N TYR A 275 20.83 4.98 -18.00
CA TYR A 275 20.95 3.53 -17.81
C TYR A 275 19.61 2.81 -17.92
N THR A 276 19.70 1.53 -18.22
CA THR A 276 18.55 0.61 -18.19
C THR A 276 18.87 -0.55 -17.26
N SER A 277 17.93 -0.88 -16.39
CA SER A 277 17.99 -2.10 -15.60
C SER A 277 16.82 -3.00 -15.93
N VAL A 278 17.07 -4.30 -15.95
CA VAL A 278 16.08 -5.34 -16.19
C VAL A 278 16.23 -6.36 -15.09
N GLU A 279 15.13 -6.64 -14.41
CA GLU A 279 15.01 -7.68 -13.40
C GLU A 279 14.05 -8.74 -13.89
N LEU A 280 14.46 -9.99 -13.82
CA LEU A 280 13.64 -11.18 -14.06
C LEU A 280 13.50 -11.91 -12.73
N ASN A 281 12.28 -12.26 -12.36
CA ASN A 281 12.00 -13.08 -11.20
C ASN A 281 11.14 -14.29 -11.60
N PRO A 282 11.75 -15.39 -12.06
CA PRO A 282 11.07 -16.65 -12.20
C PRO A 282 10.82 -17.27 -10.83
N TYR A 283 9.62 -17.82 -10.63
CA TYR A 283 9.26 -18.45 -9.37
C TYR A 283 8.31 -19.63 -9.55
N TYR A 284 8.38 -20.53 -8.60
CA TYR A 284 7.41 -21.59 -8.35
C TYR A 284 6.68 -21.30 -7.03
N LEU A 285 5.37 -21.46 -7.03
CA LEU A 285 4.52 -21.28 -5.87
C LEU A 285 3.76 -22.59 -5.60
N TYR A 286 3.91 -23.11 -4.39
CA TYR A 286 3.09 -24.18 -3.82
C TYR A 286 2.20 -23.60 -2.74
N GLN A 287 0.90 -23.86 -2.84
CA GLN A 287 -0.08 -23.34 -1.88
C GLN A 287 -1.14 -24.40 -1.59
N SER A 288 -1.10 -24.94 -0.38
CA SER A 288 -2.11 -25.83 0.19
C SER A 288 -2.77 -25.18 1.42
N GLU A 289 -3.63 -25.90 2.10
CA GLU A 289 -4.25 -25.42 3.35
C GLU A 289 -3.20 -25.11 4.41
N ASP A 290 -2.18 -25.97 4.58
CA ASP A 290 -1.16 -25.83 5.62
C ASP A 290 0.10 -25.12 5.14
N TRP A 291 0.44 -25.20 3.84
CA TRP A 291 1.71 -24.74 3.33
C TRP A 291 1.56 -23.66 2.27
N LYS A 292 2.40 -22.64 2.38
CA LYS A 292 2.61 -21.68 1.31
C LYS A 292 4.12 -21.51 1.08
N ILE A 293 4.60 -21.98 -0.05
CA ILE A 293 6.03 -21.99 -0.39
C ILE A 293 6.22 -21.30 -1.74
N ARG A 294 7.07 -20.26 -1.75
CA ARG A 294 7.55 -19.60 -2.96
C ARG A 294 9.04 -19.88 -3.11
N LEU A 295 9.45 -20.37 -4.24
CA LEU A 295 10.84 -20.59 -4.61
C LEU A 295 11.13 -19.80 -5.88
N GLY A 296 11.94 -18.78 -5.79
CA GLY A 296 12.28 -17.89 -6.88
C GLY A 296 13.65 -17.28 -6.72
N ALA A 297 14.03 -16.48 -7.70
CA ALA A 297 15.26 -15.70 -7.67
C ALA A 297 15.10 -14.41 -8.46
N HIS A 298 15.64 -13.32 -7.95
CA HIS A 298 15.82 -12.07 -8.68
C HIS A 298 17.10 -12.12 -9.49
N VAL A 299 16.99 -11.94 -10.78
CA VAL A 299 18.11 -11.91 -11.72
C VAL A 299 18.14 -10.54 -12.37
N ASP A 300 19.14 -9.75 -11.99
CA ASP A 300 19.25 -8.34 -12.35
C ASP A 300 20.34 -8.11 -13.40
N PHE A 301 19.99 -7.35 -14.44
CA PHE A 301 20.90 -6.86 -15.47
C PHE A 301 20.89 -5.35 -15.49
N ALA A 302 22.06 -4.72 -15.57
CA ALA A 302 22.19 -3.28 -15.76
C ALA A 302 23.02 -2.97 -17.02
N PHE A 303 22.54 -2.00 -17.79
CA PHE A 303 23.15 -1.52 -19.04
C PHE A 303 23.37 0.01 -18.92
N GLY A 304 24.54 0.45 -19.24
CA GLY A 304 25.00 1.83 -19.02
C GLY A 304 25.71 1.94 -17.69
N PHE A 305 25.05 2.41 -16.67
CA PHE A 305 25.61 2.61 -15.35
C PHE A 305 25.28 1.48 -14.37
N GLY A 306 26.20 1.21 -13.44
CA GLY A 306 26.04 0.25 -12.35
C GLY A 306 26.61 -1.13 -12.61
N LYS A 307 26.46 -2.03 -11.61
CA LYS A 307 26.94 -3.41 -11.72
C LYS A 307 26.08 -4.21 -12.69
N LYS A 308 26.70 -4.77 -13.72
CA LYS A 308 26.02 -5.36 -14.89
C LYS A 308 25.12 -6.56 -14.59
N PHE A 309 25.48 -7.36 -13.57
CA PHE A 309 24.76 -8.58 -13.24
C PHE A 309 24.76 -8.82 -11.73
N ARG A 310 23.61 -9.17 -11.19
CA ARG A 310 23.41 -9.54 -9.79
C ARG A 310 22.32 -10.61 -9.72
N VAL A 311 22.39 -11.43 -8.66
CA VAL A 311 21.34 -12.43 -8.35
C VAL A 311 21.08 -12.39 -6.86
N ALA A 312 19.81 -12.44 -6.48
CA ALA A 312 19.39 -12.58 -5.10
C ALA A 312 18.30 -13.66 -4.97
N PRO A 313 18.17 -14.30 -3.82
CA PRO A 313 17.09 -15.26 -3.58
C PRO A 313 15.73 -14.58 -3.47
N ASP A 314 14.67 -15.30 -3.82
CA ASP A 314 13.26 -14.97 -3.53
C ASP A 314 12.57 -16.24 -3.01
N VAL A 315 12.89 -16.61 -1.78
CA VAL A 315 12.41 -17.84 -1.14
C VAL A 315 11.61 -17.47 0.10
N THR A 316 10.38 -17.94 0.15
CA THR A 316 9.54 -17.84 1.34
C THR A 316 8.83 -19.15 1.60
N ALA A 317 8.75 -19.56 2.85
CA ALA A 317 8.00 -20.72 3.28
C ALA A 317 7.17 -20.36 4.52
N GLN A 318 5.91 -20.75 4.52
CA GLN A 318 5.02 -20.59 5.65
C GLN A 318 4.33 -21.93 5.90
N TYR A 319 4.29 -22.32 7.17
CA TYR A 319 3.52 -23.45 7.64
C TYR A 319 2.46 -22.98 8.64
N ILE A 320 1.21 -23.27 8.33
CA ILE A 320 0.04 -22.90 9.12
C ILE A 320 -0.44 -24.17 9.82
N PHE A 321 -0.17 -24.34 11.11
CA PHE A 321 -0.59 -25.54 11.85
C PHE A 321 -1.83 -25.32 12.74
N SER A 322 -2.38 -24.13 12.71
CA SER A 322 -3.76 -23.81 13.08
C SER A 322 -4.06 -22.39 12.60
N ASP A 323 -5.30 -21.98 12.54
CA ASP A 323 -5.71 -20.64 12.10
C ASP A 323 -4.99 -19.50 12.87
N SER A 324 -4.44 -19.83 14.05
CA SER A 324 -3.80 -18.89 14.95
C SER A 324 -2.27 -19.01 15.02
N TYR A 325 -1.66 -19.99 14.36
CA TYR A 325 -0.21 -20.26 14.49
C TYR A 325 0.45 -20.44 13.14
N ILE A 326 1.43 -19.61 12.83
CA ILE A 326 2.16 -19.63 11.57
C ILE A 326 3.66 -19.62 11.88
N LEU A 327 4.37 -20.65 11.43
CA LEU A 327 5.82 -20.65 11.34
C LEU A 327 6.22 -20.17 9.95
N TYR A 328 7.18 -19.26 9.86
CA TYR A 328 7.66 -18.79 8.56
C TYR A 328 9.17 -18.68 8.49
N ALA A 329 9.69 -18.91 7.30
CA ALA A 329 11.07 -18.68 6.95
C ALA A 329 11.12 -17.88 5.64
N GLN A 330 12.07 -16.97 5.53
CA GLN A 330 12.32 -16.23 4.31
C GLN A 330 13.82 -16.08 4.05
N ALA A 331 14.19 -16.07 2.78
CA ALA A 331 15.48 -15.69 2.28
C ALA A 331 15.23 -14.90 1.00
N THR A 332 15.26 -13.60 1.12
CA THR A 332 14.94 -12.66 0.03
C THR A 332 16.10 -11.71 -0.18
N GLY A 333 16.10 -11.04 -1.29
CA GLY A 333 17.03 -9.97 -1.59
C GLY A 333 16.51 -9.19 -2.78
N GLY A 334 17.35 -8.37 -3.41
CA GLY A 334 16.97 -7.67 -4.62
C GLY A 334 17.53 -6.27 -4.73
N ARG A 335 17.14 -5.63 -5.83
CA ARG A 335 17.62 -4.33 -6.24
C ARG A 335 16.66 -3.23 -5.79
N GLN A 336 17.22 -2.15 -5.26
CA GLN A 336 16.49 -0.93 -4.96
C GLN A 336 17.14 0.25 -5.69
N ALA A 337 16.44 0.81 -6.68
CA ALA A 337 16.92 1.94 -7.45
C ALA A 337 17.13 3.18 -6.56
N ASN A 338 18.25 3.88 -6.74
CA ASN A 338 18.53 5.15 -6.10
C ASN A 338 18.14 6.31 -7.02
N ASP A 339 16.86 6.41 -7.35
CA ASP A 339 16.30 7.53 -8.08
C ASP A 339 16.26 8.81 -7.22
N PHE A 340 16.12 9.96 -7.85
CA PHE A 340 16.10 11.25 -7.15
C PHE A 340 14.95 11.36 -6.15
N ARG A 341 13.81 10.76 -6.43
CA ARG A 341 12.65 10.76 -5.53
C ARG A 341 12.95 10.00 -4.24
N ARG A 342 13.58 8.84 -4.36
CA ARG A 342 14.01 8.08 -3.19
C ARG A 342 15.07 8.81 -2.38
N LEU A 343 16.07 9.38 -3.05
CA LEU A 343 17.13 10.12 -2.38
C LEU A 343 16.57 11.34 -1.62
N GLU A 344 15.58 12.04 -2.18
CA GLU A 344 14.88 13.12 -1.48
C GLU A 344 14.16 12.61 -0.21
N MET A 345 13.53 11.43 -0.28
CA MET A 345 12.84 10.87 0.89
C MET A 345 13.82 10.48 2.01
N VAL A 346 15.01 10.00 1.65
CA VAL A 346 16.08 9.68 2.63
C VAL A 346 16.66 10.94 3.23
N SER A 347 17.02 11.91 2.40
CA SER A 347 17.53 13.21 2.84
C SER A 347 17.26 14.29 1.78
N PRO A 348 16.32 15.20 2.03
CA PRO A 348 16.09 16.33 1.12
C PRO A 348 17.27 17.30 1.05
N TYR A 349 18.20 17.21 2.00
CA TYR A 349 19.41 18.05 2.08
C TYR A 349 20.65 17.40 1.46
N GLY A 350 20.50 16.15 0.94
CA GLY A 350 21.61 15.43 0.32
C GLY A 350 22.13 16.12 -0.94
N GLN A 351 23.44 15.99 -1.18
CA GLN A 351 24.04 16.43 -2.44
C GLN A 351 23.63 15.50 -3.58
N SER A 352 23.37 16.06 -4.75
CA SER A 352 22.90 15.32 -5.93
C SER A 352 23.90 15.31 -7.08
N ASN A 353 25.17 15.61 -6.80
CA ASN A 353 26.23 15.69 -7.80
C ASN A 353 26.93 14.33 -8.08
N THR A 354 26.50 13.26 -7.40
CA THR A 354 27.06 11.93 -7.56
C THR A 354 25.95 10.96 -7.97
N GLN A 355 26.16 10.29 -9.10
CA GLN A 355 25.29 9.20 -9.51
C GLN A 355 25.56 7.99 -8.62
N LEU A 356 24.51 7.47 -7.99
CA LEU A 356 24.59 6.32 -7.10
C LEU A 356 24.08 5.07 -7.81
N ASP A 357 24.88 4.00 -7.75
CA ASP A 357 24.37 2.67 -8.17
C ASP A 357 23.21 2.25 -7.26
N ALA A 358 22.39 1.36 -7.75
CA ALA A 358 21.29 0.78 -6.98
C ALA A 358 21.82 0.15 -5.68
N THR A 359 21.13 0.37 -4.58
CA THR A 359 21.32 -0.40 -3.36
C THR A 359 20.88 -1.84 -3.63
N TYR A 360 21.68 -2.79 -3.23
CA TYR A 360 21.40 -4.20 -3.45
C TYR A 360 21.49 -4.96 -2.15
N GLU A 361 20.37 -5.55 -1.76
CA GLU A 361 20.30 -6.47 -0.66
C GLU A 361 20.65 -7.86 -1.17
N GLN A 362 21.79 -8.42 -0.72
CA GLN A 362 22.23 -9.73 -1.20
C GLN A 362 21.41 -10.85 -0.55
N LEU A 363 21.13 -10.68 0.74
CA LEU A 363 20.38 -11.66 1.52
C LEU A 363 19.68 -10.98 2.71
N ASN A 364 18.41 -11.18 2.81
CA ASN A 364 17.61 -10.90 3.99
C ASN A 364 16.95 -12.22 4.42
N ALA A 365 17.59 -12.90 5.36
CA ALA A 365 17.12 -14.18 5.88
C ALA A 365 16.46 -14.00 7.23
N ALA A 366 15.25 -14.50 7.41
CA ALA A 366 14.56 -14.47 8.69
C ALA A 366 13.78 -15.76 8.92
N LEU A 367 13.71 -16.16 10.18
CA LEU A 367 12.86 -17.21 10.70
C LEU A 367 11.97 -16.62 11.78
N GLY A 368 10.67 -16.88 11.75
CA GLY A 368 9.77 -16.29 12.71
C GLY A 368 8.51 -17.11 12.94
N PHE A 369 7.82 -16.73 13.99
CA PHE A 369 6.60 -17.34 14.46
C PHE A 369 5.56 -16.26 14.73
N LYS A 370 4.39 -16.40 14.10
CA LYS A 370 3.23 -15.53 14.31
C LYS A 370 2.15 -16.31 15.05
N THR A 371 1.54 -15.68 16.04
CA THR A 371 0.42 -16.28 16.77
C THR A 371 -0.59 -15.25 17.22
N SER A 372 -1.85 -15.68 17.26
CA SER A 372 -2.97 -14.92 17.84
C SER A 372 -3.66 -15.80 18.88
N PRO A 373 -3.11 -15.90 20.11
CA PRO A 373 -3.62 -16.82 21.13
C PRO A 373 -5.02 -16.44 21.63
N VAL A 374 -5.41 -15.18 21.51
CA VAL A 374 -6.73 -14.65 21.86
C VAL A 374 -7.12 -13.55 20.87
N THR A 375 -8.41 -13.37 20.66
CA THR A 375 -8.94 -12.33 19.77
C THR A 375 -8.41 -10.95 20.14
N GLY A 376 -7.81 -10.26 19.17
CA GLY A 376 -7.26 -8.91 19.35
C GLY A 376 -5.81 -8.85 19.87
N LEU A 377 -5.16 -10.01 20.12
CA LEU A 377 -3.78 -10.05 20.55
C LEU A 377 -2.93 -10.83 19.55
N TRP A 378 -1.93 -10.14 18.96
CA TRP A 378 -1.04 -10.69 17.96
C TRP A 378 0.42 -10.62 18.43
N PHE A 379 1.13 -11.72 18.25
CA PHE A 379 2.58 -11.77 18.45
C PHE A 379 3.27 -12.16 17.17
N ASN A 380 4.38 -11.51 16.90
CA ASN A 380 5.33 -11.91 15.85
C ASN A 380 6.73 -11.86 16.44
N ILE A 381 7.34 -13.02 16.60
CA ILE A 381 8.70 -13.17 17.10
C ILE A 381 9.55 -13.69 15.96
N TYR A 382 10.60 -12.99 15.63
CA TYR A 382 11.51 -13.41 14.57
C TYR A 382 12.95 -13.03 14.86
N GLY A 383 13.86 -13.76 14.24
CA GLY A 383 15.29 -13.46 14.19
C GLY A 383 15.77 -13.60 12.75
N GLY A 384 16.76 -12.80 12.39
CA GLY A 384 17.23 -12.80 11.02
C GLY A 384 18.60 -12.18 10.85
N TYR A 385 19.07 -12.24 9.62
CA TYR A 385 20.33 -11.66 9.13
C TYR A 385 20.04 -10.87 7.85
N GLN A 386 20.65 -9.73 7.72
CA GLN A 386 20.54 -8.86 6.54
C GLN A 386 21.92 -8.40 6.10
N ASP A 387 22.21 -8.50 4.78
CA ASP A 387 23.45 -8.10 4.13
C ASP A 387 23.16 -7.21 2.92
#